data_d2364b69d58b77dbd25c0b03920b1425
#
_entry.id   d2364b69d58b77dbd25c0b03920b1425
#
_cell.length_a   1.000
_cell.length_b   1.000
_cell.length_c   1.000
_cell.angle_alpha   90.00
_cell.angle_beta   90.00
_cell.angle_gamma   90.00
#
_symmetry.space_group_name_H-M   'P 1'
#
loop_
_entity.id
_entity.type
_entity.pdbx_description
1 polymer ?
#
loop_
_entity_poly.entity_id
_entity_poly.type
_entity_poly.pdbx_seq_one_letter_code
_entity_poly.pdbx_strand_id
1 'polypeptide(L)'
;MYLILCTLVSSLLLPIATYASQGRFGVVEVVASSRDSFEKALNIAKVYGKVIYVFPEILGFAVYIPLKVIDMLKSLPGVVVGEAVVVETFSEELPSSCDLHGAVLTWNLDMINIPTVHEVYRLDGSGVYVAVLDTGLEPQWRDYFPEDRIASEFGATFLGAMATAYQVTGDVLNRNAWEADTNGHGMHVTSTIIGFKVYNFYVVDGVAPGVRIIPVKVLSNAGWGFSTDVAAGIMYIANLYKAEKESRGDVLPPPGVVNPVIISMSLGGPELSPLEKAAIDYAISQGVFVVAAAGNYGEKGMAYPGAYEPVISVGAAGWVGEWSGAGWWRYSDVPEDLSGQVYVTDYSSRAVDGQDLDVLAPGSWIAGPYTPYGAAHPPYWAKGVPGQYYFLGGTSMATPHVSGVLALLLQLDMSDGEIDLNQILAEEILEESAYKITWFEAEVYDPVQGKIVRVTWGANAVGNGLIQADKAVEYLIKNFPESIS
;
A
#
# COMPACT_ATOMS: atom_id res chain seq x y z
N MET A 1 -7.88 38.39 -4.02
CA MET A 1 -8.28 37.94 -2.69
C MET A 1 -8.30 36.40 -2.65
N TYR A 2 -7.22 35.80 -3.23
CA TYR A 2 -7.08 34.31 -3.33
C TYR A 2 -5.68 33.80 -2.90
N LEU A 3 -4.92 34.64 -2.17
CA LEU A 3 -3.56 34.30 -1.74
C LEU A 3 -3.42 34.00 -0.25
N ILE A 4 -4.51 33.77 0.49
CA ILE A 4 -4.47 33.57 1.94
C ILE A 4 -4.85 32.15 2.37
N LEU A 5 -5.33 31.28 1.46
CA LEU A 5 -5.74 29.93 1.84
C LEU A 5 -4.65 28.86 1.72
N CYS A 6 -3.62 29.07 0.89
CA CYS A 6 -2.50 28.11 0.76
C CYS A 6 -1.48 28.17 1.90
N THR A 7 -1.51 29.20 2.74
CA THR A 7 -0.58 29.33 3.88
C THR A 7 -1.11 28.73 5.18
N LEU A 8 -2.36 28.25 5.21
CA LEU A 8 -2.95 27.67 6.43
C LEU A 8 -2.83 26.14 6.51
N VAL A 9 -2.59 25.44 5.39
CA VAL A 9 -2.42 23.98 5.40
C VAL A 9 -0.97 23.61 5.75
N SER A 10 0.01 24.40 5.30
CA SER A 10 1.41 24.20 5.72
C SER A 10 1.68 24.56 7.19
N SER A 11 0.77 25.27 7.85
CA SER A 11 0.90 25.62 9.27
C SER A 11 0.28 24.57 10.23
N LEU A 12 -0.47 23.60 9.71
CA LEU A 12 -1.03 22.49 10.50
C LEU A 12 -0.12 21.26 10.58
N LEU A 13 0.84 21.13 9.67
CA LEU A 13 1.85 20.05 9.73
C LEU A 13 3.05 20.37 10.65
N LEU A 14 3.25 21.64 11.00
CA LEU A 14 4.31 22.07 11.92
C LEU A 14 4.06 21.83 13.43
N PRO A 15 2.84 21.57 13.93
CA PRO A 15 2.67 21.35 15.37
C PRO A 15 2.96 19.94 15.87
N ILE A 16 3.06 18.92 15.00
CA ILE A 16 3.20 17.52 15.49
C ILE A 16 4.56 17.33 16.14
N ALA A 17 5.63 17.76 15.48
CA ALA A 17 6.97 17.74 16.05
C ALA A 17 7.15 18.74 17.23
N THR A 18 6.42 19.86 17.22
CA THR A 18 6.48 20.87 18.28
C THR A 18 5.59 20.56 19.47
N TYR A 19 4.51 19.77 19.31
CA TYR A 19 3.72 19.29 20.45
C TYR A 19 4.44 18.21 21.26
N ALA A 20 5.19 17.33 20.58
CA ALA A 20 6.09 16.38 21.24
C ALA A 20 7.24 17.11 21.97
N SER A 21 7.75 18.23 21.45
CA SER A 21 8.83 19.00 22.05
C SER A 21 8.43 19.82 23.28
N GLN A 22 7.14 20.03 23.54
CA GLN A 22 6.69 20.64 24.80
C GLN A 22 6.64 19.68 25.98
N GLY A 23 7.24 18.52 25.84
CA GLY A 23 7.93 17.84 26.92
C GLY A 23 7.07 17.04 27.85
N ARG A 24 6.08 16.24 27.37
CA ARG A 24 5.36 15.47 28.38
C ARG A 24 5.08 14.03 28.01
N PHE A 25 4.43 13.71 26.88
CA PHE A 25 4.03 12.35 26.54
C PHE A 25 4.15 12.11 25.03
N GLY A 26 4.49 10.88 24.64
CA GLY A 26 4.52 10.42 23.26
C GLY A 26 4.12 8.96 23.15
N VAL A 27 3.80 8.53 21.94
CA VAL A 27 3.65 7.11 21.62
C VAL A 27 5.04 6.54 21.38
N VAL A 28 5.41 5.58 22.21
CA VAL A 28 6.74 4.95 22.21
C VAL A 28 6.59 3.47 21.91
N GLU A 29 7.42 2.98 21.03
CA GLU A 29 7.50 1.59 20.60
C GLU A 29 8.70 0.93 21.26
N VAL A 30 8.53 -0.30 21.73
CA VAL A 30 9.55 -1.06 22.45
C VAL A 30 9.60 -2.47 21.88
N VAL A 31 10.82 -2.91 21.53
CA VAL A 31 11.09 -4.30 21.14
C VAL A 31 12.27 -4.81 21.97
N ALA A 32 12.14 -6.02 22.50
CA ALA A 32 13.17 -6.63 23.33
C ALA A 32 13.75 -7.90 22.69
N SER A 33 15.02 -8.16 22.92
CA SER A 33 15.73 -9.34 22.41
C SER A 33 15.54 -10.59 23.27
N SER A 34 14.90 -10.46 24.45
CA SER A 34 14.64 -11.57 25.35
C SER A 34 13.34 -11.39 26.13
N ARG A 35 12.74 -12.51 26.54
CA ARG A 35 11.51 -12.49 27.36
C ARG A 35 11.69 -11.74 28.68
N ASP A 36 12.85 -11.90 29.34
CA ASP A 36 13.15 -11.20 30.59
C ASP A 36 13.21 -9.69 30.41
N SER A 37 13.88 -9.23 29.36
CA SER A 37 13.96 -7.78 29.01
C SER A 37 12.58 -7.23 28.63
N PHE A 38 11.79 -7.99 27.87
CA PHE A 38 10.43 -7.64 27.52
C PHE A 38 9.53 -7.44 28.75
N GLU A 39 9.51 -8.40 29.69
CA GLU A 39 8.69 -8.30 30.89
C GLU A 39 9.11 -7.11 31.78
N LYS A 40 10.42 -6.85 31.88
CA LYS A 40 10.93 -5.69 32.60
C LYS A 40 10.51 -4.37 31.98
N ALA A 41 10.65 -4.25 30.67
CA ALA A 41 10.25 -3.05 29.93
C ALA A 41 8.73 -2.83 30.01
N LEU A 42 7.93 -3.89 29.83
CA LEU A 42 6.48 -3.83 29.90
C LEU A 42 5.98 -3.43 31.31
N ASN A 43 6.65 -3.89 32.36
CA ASN A 43 6.32 -3.48 33.73
C ASN A 43 6.60 -2.00 33.98
N ILE A 44 7.72 -1.47 33.46
CA ILE A 44 8.00 -0.02 33.49
C ILE A 44 6.90 0.74 32.73
N ALA A 45 6.55 0.28 31.53
CA ALA A 45 5.53 0.90 30.70
C ALA A 45 4.16 0.96 31.40
N LYS A 46 3.76 -0.12 32.08
CA LYS A 46 2.51 -0.18 32.87
C LYS A 46 2.49 0.77 34.07
N VAL A 47 3.65 1.05 34.67
CA VAL A 47 3.77 1.96 35.83
C VAL A 47 3.68 3.43 35.40
N TYR A 48 4.31 3.79 34.29
CA TYR A 48 4.52 5.18 33.89
C TYR A 48 3.66 5.66 32.74
N GLY A 49 2.96 4.75 32.02
CA GLY A 49 2.21 5.09 30.82
C GLY A 49 0.94 4.26 30.64
N LYS A 50 0.28 4.50 29.51
CA LYS A 50 -0.86 3.71 29.04
C LYS A 50 -0.35 2.78 27.93
N VAL A 51 -0.27 1.48 28.19
CA VAL A 51 0.06 0.49 27.18
C VAL A 51 -1.08 0.45 26.15
N ILE A 52 -0.72 0.55 24.86
CA ILE A 52 -1.67 0.61 23.72
C ILE A 52 -1.82 -0.77 23.11
N TYR A 53 -0.70 -1.36 22.70
CA TYR A 53 -0.62 -2.70 22.10
C TYR A 53 0.46 -3.53 22.79
N VAL A 54 0.28 -4.84 22.81
CA VAL A 54 1.29 -5.82 23.27
C VAL A 54 1.33 -6.95 22.27
N PHE A 55 2.53 -7.24 21.77
CA PHE A 55 2.82 -8.29 20.80
C PHE A 55 3.85 -9.26 21.38
N PRO A 56 3.41 -10.28 22.14
CA PRO A 56 4.32 -11.22 22.80
C PRO A 56 5.16 -12.05 21.83
N GLU A 57 4.68 -12.23 20.61
CA GLU A 57 5.31 -13.01 19.55
C GLU A 57 6.63 -12.38 19.08
N ILE A 58 6.65 -11.06 19.02
CA ILE A 58 7.84 -10.27 18.63
C ILE A 58 8.52 -9.60 19.82
N LEU A 59 8.12 -9.94 21.04
CA LEU A 59 8.59 -9.32 22.29
C LEU A 59 8.50 -7.78 22.26
N GLY A 60 7.42 -7.26 21.63
CA GLY A 60 7.21 -5.84 21.38
C GLY A 60 5.93 -5.30 22.01
N PHE A 61 5.90 -4.02 22.25
CA PHE A 61 4.70 -3.29 22.69
C PHE A 61 4.79 -1.80 22.36
N ALA A 62 3.62 -1.15 22.33
CA ALA A 62 3.50 0.29 22.19
C ALA A 62 2.87 0.89 23.46
N VAL A 63 3.37 2.05 23.89
CA VAL A 63 2.93 2.72 25.11
C VAL A 63 2.88 4.24 24.93
N TYR A 64 1.82 4.88 25.42
CA TYR A 64 1.76 6.33 25.57
C TYR A 64 2.34 6.71 26.93
N ILE A 65 3.51 7.36 26.96
CA ILE A 65 4.35 7.52 28.14
C ILE A 65 5.03 8.90 28.18
N PRO A 66 5.35 9.44 29.35
CA PRO A 66 6.18 10.63 29.44
C PRO A 66 7.54 10.40 28.79
N LEU A 67 7.97 11.26 27.85
CA LEU A 67 9.22 11.08 27.10
C LEU A 67 10.46 10.98 27.99
N LYS A 68 10.44 11.58 29.17
CA LYS A 68 11.52 11.44 30.17
C LYS A 68 11.75 10.00 30.68
N VAL A 69 10.80 9.07 30.43
CA VAL A 69 10.92 7.66 30.84
C VAL A 69 11.61 6.83 29.75
N ILE A 70 11.76 7.36 28.54
CA ILE A 70 12.41 6.67 27.41
C ILE A 70 13.82 6.20 27.78
N ASP A 71 14.60 7.06 28.44
CA ASP A 71 15.98 6.72 28.84
C ASP A 71 16.03 5.54 29.84
N MET A 72 15.00 5.39 30.65
CA MET A 72 14.88 4.24 31.54
C MET A 72 14.63 2.95 30.77
N LEU A 73 13.79 3.00 29.73
CA LEU A 73 13.54 1.86 28.85
C LEU A 73 14.79 1.52 28.03
N LYS A 74 15.46 2.52 27.46
CA LYS A 74 16.72 2.36 26.70
C LYS A 74 17.87 1.80 27.53
N SER A 75 17.85 1.99 28.87
CA SER A 75 18.87 1.46 29.75
C SER A 75 18.77 -0.06 30.00
N LEU A 76 17.65 -0.68 29.61
CA LEU A 76 17.49 -2.13 29.77
C LEU A 76 18.31 -2.89 28.72
N PRO A 77 19.03 -3.96 29.11
CA PRO A 77 19.79 -4.75 28.16
C PRO A 77 18.90 -5.38 27.07
N GLY A 78 19.28 -5.22 25.81
CA GLY A 78 18.59 -5.82 24.67
C GLY A 78 17.21 -5.23 24.42
N VAL A 79 16.95 -3.99 24.83
CA VAL A 79 15.71 -3.26 24.53
C VAL A 79 16.02 -2.15 23.53
N VAL A 80 15.26 -2.13 22.45
CA VAL A 80 15.23 -1.06 21.42
C VAL A 80 13.98 -0.23 21.65
N VAL A 81 14.13 1.08 21.66
CA VAL A 81 13.03 2.03 21.91
C VAL A 81 13.06 3.11 20.84
N GLY A 82 11.94 3.29 20.15
CA GLY A 82 11.68 4.37 19.18
C GLY A 82 10.40 5.13 19.51
N GLU A 83 10.28 6.33 18.99
CA GLU A 83 8.99 7.02 18.94
C GLU A 83 8.21 6.52 17.72
N ALA A 84 6.88 6.43 17.82
CA ALA A 84 6.04 6.03 16.70
C ALA A 84 6.16 7.06 15.56
N VAL A 85 6.42 6.55 14.36
CA VAL A 85 6.58 7.37 13.16
C VAL A 85 5.21 7.67 12.56
N VAL A 86 5.03 8.88 12.02
CA VAL A 86 3.84 9.23 11.23
C VAL A 86 4.01 8.63 9.85
N VAL A 87 2.99 7.92 9.39
CA VAL A 87 2.89 7.38 8.03
C VAL A 87 1.69 8.00 7.35
N GLU A 88 1.78 8.18 6.04
CA GLU A 88 0.77 8.84 5.22
C GLU A 88 0.53 8.12 3.90
N THR A 89 -0.56 8.43 3.22
CA THR A 89 -0.84 7.97 1.87
C THR A 89 0.01 8.74 0.85
N PHE A 90 0.39 8.07 -0.23
CA PHE A 90 1.15 8.66 -1.31
C PHE A 90 0.29 8.76 -2.57
N SER A 91 -0.50 9.80 -2.66
CA SER A 91 -1.27 10.13 -3.86
C SER A 91 -1.06 11.59 -4.24
N GLU A 92 -0.92 11.83 -5.53
CA GLU A 92 -0.93 13.17 -6.11
C GLU A 92 -2.29 13.44 -6.74
N GLU A 93 -2.79 14.64 -6.60
CA GLU A 93 -4.14 14.96 -7.06
C GLU A 93 -4.17 15.44 -8.50
N LEU A 94 -5.27 15.09 -9.17
CA LEU A 94 -5.59 15.58 -10.50
C LEU A 94 -6.01 17.04 -10.51
N PRO A 95 -5.64 17.75 -11.58
CA PRO A 95 -6.20 19.07 -11.84
C PRO A 95 -7.68 18.99 -12.21
N SER A 96 -8.39 20.04 -11.86
CA SER A 96 -9.83 20.21 -12.06
C SER A 96 -10.36 20.16 -13.51
N SER A 97 -9.47 20.01 -14.49
CA SER A 97 -9.82 20.05 -15.92
C SER A 97 -10.02 18.67 -16.56
N CYS A 98 -9.77 17.59 -15.85
CA CYS A 98 -9.96 16.25 -16.39
C CYS A 98 -11.42 15.80 -16.20
N ASP A 99 -12.11 15.60 -17.29
CA ASP A 99 -13.53 15.21 -17.33
C ASP A 99 -13.63 13.73 -17.72
N LEU A 100 -14.13 12.92 -16.78
CA LEU A 100 -14.37 11.50 -17.00
C LEU A 100 -15.80 11.25 -17.43
N HIS A 101 -16.08 11.29 -18.72
CA HIS A 101 -17.39 10.93 -19.21
C HIS A 101 -17.50 9.44 -19.49
N GLY A 102 -17.92 8.68 -18.48
CA GLY A 102 -18.48 7.33 -18.61
C GLY A 102 -17.58 6.29 -19.28
N ALA A 103 -16.33 6.17 -18.89
CA ALA A 103 -15.40 5.30 -19.57
C ALA A 103 -14.70 4.30 -18.65
N VAL A 104 -14.24 3.23 -19.24
CA VAL A 104 -13.53 2.12 -18.65
C VAL A 104 -12.04 2.30 -18.91
N LEU A 105 -11.24 2.17 -17.88
CA LEU A 105 -9.81 2.35 -17.95
C LEU A 105 -9.07 1.06 -18.02
N THR A 106 -8.06 1.01 -18.89
CA THR A 106 -7.24 -0.18 -19.04
C THR A 106 -5.78 0.08 -19.36
N TRP A 107 -5.35 1.32 -19.69
CA TRP A 107 -3.98 1.55 -20.12
C TRP A 107 -2.95 1.06 -19.08
N ASN A 108 -3.23 1.21 -17.79
CA ASN A 108 -2.35 0.75 -16.72
C ASN A 108 -2.28 -0.79 -16.64
N LEU A 109 -3.39 -1.47 -16.95
CA LEU A 109 -3.42 -2.94 -17.00
C LEU A 109 -2.77 -3.45 -18.30
N ASP A 110 -3.01 -2.77 -19.42
CA ASP A 110 -2.42 -3.09 -20.71
C ASP A 110 -0.88 -2.94 -20.68
N MET A 111 -0.39 -1.86 -20.09
CA MET A 111 1.04 -1.57 -19.97
C MET A 111 1.85 -2.67 -19.26
N ILE A 112 1.19 -3.46 -18.42
CA ILE A 112 1.79 -4.57 -17.67
C ILE A 112 1.26 -5.94 -18.11
N ASN A 113 0.62 -6.01 -19.29
CA ASN A 113 0.11 -7.22 -19.94
C ASN A 113 -0.89 -8.06 -19.11
N ILE A 114 -1.73 -7.43 -18.29
CA ILE A 114 -2.78 -8.10 -17.51
C ILE A 114 -3.79 -8.82 -18.42
N PRO A 115 -4.28 -8.23 -19.54
CA PRO A 115 -5.20 -8.93 -20.44
C PRO A 115 -4.66 -10.28 -20.92
N THR A 116 -3.38 -10.39 -21.22
CA THR A 116 -2.75 -11.66 -21.60
C THR A 116 -2.82 -12.69 -20.47
N VAL A 117 -2.60 -12.27 -19.23
CA VAL A 117 -2.65 -13.17 -18.07
C VAL A 117 -4.09 -13.67 -17.83
N HIS A 118 -5.07 -12.80 -17.92
CA HIS A 118 -6.48 -13.16 -17.78
C HIS A 118 -6.97 -14.09 -18.91
N GLU A 119 -6.63 -13.76 -20.17
CA GLU A 119 -7.17 -14.45 -21.33
C GLU A 119 -6.44 -15.77 -21.65
N VAL A 120 -5.10 -15.76 -21.59
CA VAL A 120 -4.28 -16.91 -21.97
C VAL A 120 -4.06 -17.86 -20.81
N TYR A 121 -3.62 -17.33 -19.67
CA TYR A 121 -3.28 -18.14 -18.49
C TYR A 121 -4.48 -18.41 -17.59
N ARG A 122 -5.58 -17.68 -17.77
CA ARG A 122 -6.82 -17.82 -16.98
C ARG A 122 -6.61 -17.58 -15.48
N LEU A 123 -5.68 -16.72 -15.14
CA LEU A 123 -5.40 -16.30 -13.78
C LEU A 123 -6.14 -14.99 -13.48
N ASP A 124 -6.79 -14.92 -12.33
CA ASP A 124 -7.54 -13.76 -11.83
C ASP A 124 -7.26 -13.46 -10.35
N GLY A 125 -6.33 -14.22 -9.72
CA GLY A 125 -6.00 -14.14 -8.31
C GLY A 125 -6.94 -14.93 -7.38
N SER A 126 -7.80 -15.78 -7.94
CA SER A 126 -8.74 -16.60 -7.14
C SER A 126 -8.00 -17.46 -6.13
N GLY A 127 -8.52 -17.50 -4.89
CA GLY A 127 -7.91 -18.23 -3.77
C GLY A 127 -6.94 -17.41 -2.94
N VAL A 128 -6.54 -16.24 -3.40
CA VAL A 128 -5.59 -15.36 -2.70
C VAL A 128 -6.32 -14.23 -1.96
N TYR A 129 -5.78 -13.83 -0.82
CA TYR A 129 -6.23 -12.67 -0.07
C TYR A 129 -5.22 -11.52 -0.16
N VAL A 130 -5.70 -10.31 -0.32
CA VAL A 130 -4.87 -9.09 -0.21
C VAL A 130 -5.39 -8.24 0.95
N ALA A 131 -4.57 -8.08 1.96
CA ALA A 131 -4.85 -7.19 3.08
C ALA A 131 -4.38 -5.78 2.72
N VAL A 132 -5.32 -4.88 2.48
CA VAL A 132 -5.05 -3.47 2.20
C VAL A 132 -4.99 -2.71 3.52
N LEU A 133 -3.78 -2.37 3.96
CA LEU A 133 -3.52 -1.56 5.15
C LEU A 133 -3.53 -0.09 4.76
N ASP A 134 -4.67 0.59 4.98
CA ASP A 134 -4.90 1.93 4.44
C ASP A 134 -5.95 2.71 5.27
N THR A 135 -6.67 3.65 4.65
CA THR A 135 -7.73 4.45 5.28
C THR A 135 -9.03 3.68 5.50
N GLY A 136 -9.15 2.47 4.97
CA GLY A 136 -10.37 1.66 5.00
C GLY A 136 -11.19 1.76 3.72
N LEU A 137 -12.46 1.40 3.80
CA LEU A 137 -13.42 1.54 2.72
C LEU A 137 -14.56 2.48 3.13
N GLU A 138 -15.11 3.21 2.17
CA GLU A 138 -16.27 4.06 2.43
C GLU A 138 -17.55 3.24 2.65
N PRO A 139 -18.59 3.79 3.31
CA PRO A 139 -19.83 3.06 3.57
C PRO A 139 -20.53 2.54 2.31
N GLN A 140 -20.32 3.20 1.17
CA GLN A 140 -20.92 2.88 -0.12
C GLN A 140 -20.05 1.96 -0.99
N TRP A 141 -19.02 1.33 -0.46
CA TRP A 141 -18.13 0.46 -1.23
C TRP A 141 -18.84 -0.64 -2.05
N ARG A 142 -20.04 -1.06 -1.60
CA ARG A 142 -20.89 -2.03 -2.30
C ARG A 142 -21.42 -1.54 -3.66
N ASP A 143 -21.43 -0.22 -3.87
CA ASP A 143 -21.79 0.36 -5.18
C ASP A 143 -20.68 0.15 -6.21
N TYR A 144 -19.44 -0.05 -5.74
CA TYR A 144 -18.25 -0.18 -6.57
C TYR A 144 -17.72 -1.61 -6.67
N PHE A 145 -17.76 -2.36 -5.58
CA PHE A 145 -17.16 -3.69 -5.47
C PHE A 145 -18.21 -4.78 -5.28
N PRO A 146 -17.97 -6.01 -5.81
CA PRO A 146 -18.75 -7.18 -5.45
C PRO A 146 -18.56 -7.53 -3.96
N GLU A 147 -19.63 -7.86 -3.24
CA GLU A 147 -19.55 -8.16 -1.80
C GLU A 147 -18.68 -9.38 -1.50
N ASP A 148 -18.68 -10.38 -2.38
CA ASP A 148 -17.88 -11.59 -2.23
C ASP A 148 -16.38 -11.36 -2.40
N ARG A 149 -15.99 -10.21 -2.95
CA ARG A 149 -14.59 -9.80 -3.07
C ARG A 149 -14.05 -9.06 -1.86
N ILE A 150 -14.91 -8.63 -0.95
CA ILE A 150 -14.50 -8.00 0.30
C ILE A 150 -14.70 -8.97 1.46
N ALA A 151 -13.59 -9.41 2.06
CA ALA A 151 -13.57 -10.28 3.22
C ALA A 151 -13.91 -9.49 4.50
N SER A 152 -15.15 -8.98 4.56
CA SER A 152 -15.63 -8.11 5.63
C SER A 152 -15.56 -8.77 7.02
N GLU A 153 -15.64 -10.09 7.08
CA GLU A 153 -15.49 -10.89 8.29
C GLU A 153 -14.10 -10.76 8.94
N PHE A 154 -13.08 -10.40 8.13
CA PHE A 154 -11.71 -10.16 8.58
C PHE A 154 -11.37 -8.66 8.62
N GLY A 155 -12.28 -7.79 8.22
CA GLY A 155 -12.08 -6.34 8.28
C GLY A 155 -11.75 -5.87 9.70
N ALA A 156 -10.79 -4.94 9.81
CA ALA A 156 -10.33 -4.48 11.12
C ALA A 156 -9.87 -3.01 11.12
N THR A 157 -9.85 -2.41 12.31
CA THR A 157 -9.39 -1.03 12.52
C THR A 157 -8.38 -0.97 13.64
N PHE A 158 -7.23 -0.33 13.37
CA PHE A 158 -6.15 -0.10 14.31
C PHE A 158 -5.79 1.39 14.30
N LEU A 159 -6.37 2.16 15.19
CA LEU A 159 -6.13 3.59 15.40
C LEU A 159 -5.91 3.91 16.89
N GLY A 160 -5.45 2.91 17.65
CA GLY A 160 -5.30 3.02 19.10
C GLY A 160 -4.22 4.00 19.53
N ALA A 161 -3.11 4.06 18.80
CA ALA A 161 -2.04 5.02 19.04
C ALA A 161 -2.51 6.45 18.76
N MET A 162 -3.15 6.65 17.61
CA MET A 162 -3.72 7.93 17.21
C MET A 162 -4.79 8.41 18.20
N ALA A 163 -5.77 7.56 18.52
CA ALA A 163 -6.83 7.89 19.46
C ALA A 163 -6.29 8.24 20.85
N THR A 164 -5.23 7.54 21.27
CA THR A 164 -4.59 7.80 22.57
C THR A 164 -3.82 9.12 22.55
N ALA A 165 -3.02 9.37 21.51
CA ALA A 165 -2.19 10.58 21.40
C ALA A 165 -3.03 11.86 21.33
N TYR A 166 -4.15 11.81 20.63
CA TYR A 166 -5.06 12.96 20.45
C TYR A 166 -6.28 12.96 21.38
N GLN A 167 -6.35 12.01 22.32
CA GLN A 167 -7.47 11.86 23.26
C GLN A 167 -8.84 11.77 22.56
N VAL A 168 -8.85 11.16 21.38
CA VAL A 168 -10.08 10.91 20.62
C VAL A 168 -10.84 9.77 21.28
N THR A 169 -12.12 9.96 21.49
CA THR A 169 -13.04 8.95 22.04
C THR A 169 -14.16 8.68 21.06
N GLY A 170 -14.75 7.50 21.11
CA GLY A 170 -15.90 7.13 20.27
C GLY A 170 -15.58 6.05 19.24
N ASP A 171 -16.34 6.05 18.15
CA ASP A 171 -16.39 4.96 17.18
C ASP A 171 -15.08 4.72 16.36
N VAL A 172 -14.12 5.63 16.41
CA VAL A 172 -12.80 5.46 15.74
C VAL A 172 -12.02 4.24 16.25
N LEU A 173 -12.39 3.73 17.44
CA LEU A 173 -11.81 2.51 18.02
C LEU A 173 -12.70 1.27 17.76
N ASN A 174 -13.81 1.44 17.09
CA ASN A 174 -14.67 0.32 16.72
C ASN A 174 -13.92 -0.54 15.67
N ARG A 175 -13.88 -1.86 15.90
CA ARG A 175 -13.28 -2.79 14.95
C ARG A 175 -13.85 -2.65 13.54
N ASN A 176 -15.09 -2.24 13.39
CA ASN A 176 -15.77 -2.07 12.11
C ASN A 176 -15.62 -0.66 11.51
N ALA A 177 -14.82 0.24 12.11
CA ALA A 177 -14.62 1.58 11.57
C ALA A 177 -13.84 1.58 10.23
N TRP A 178 -13.37 0.42 9.75
CA TRP A 178 -12.84 0.27 8.41
C TRP A 178 -13.89 0.55 7.30
N GLU A 179 -15.20 0.40 7.59
CA GLU A 179 -16.31 0.80 6.70
C GLU A 179 -16.71 2.28 6.83
N ALA A 180 -15.95 3.07 7.56
CA ALA A 180 -16.25 4.48 7.80
C ALA A 180 -15.15 5.40 7.25
N ASP A 181 -14.54 5.00 6.16
CA ASP A 181 -13.58 5.84 5.46
C ASP A 181 -14.29 7.05 4.83
N THR A 182 -13.74 8.24 5.04
CA THR A 182 -14.15 9.48 4.38
C THR A 182 -12.98 10.13 3.63
N ASN A 183 -11.84 9.46 3.57
CA ASN A 183 -10.70 9.87 2.76
C ASN A 183 -10.83 9.36 1.32
N GLY A 184 -11.09 8.06 1.15
CA GLY A 184 -11.24 7.40 -0.14
C GLY A 184 -9.97 6.77 -0.70
N HIS A 185 -8.80 7.00 -0.07
CA HIS A 185 -7.54 6.46 -0.58
C HIS A 185 -7.56 4.92 -0.62
N GLY A 186 -7.98 4.26 0.46
CA GLY A 186 -8.12 2.81 0.51
C GLY A 186 -9.12 2.24 -0.51
N MET A 187 -10.18 3.00 -0.84
CA MET A 187 -11.09 2.67 -1.95
C MET A 187 -10.37 2.60 -3.28
N HIS A 188 -9.58 3.65 -3.57
CA HIS A 188 -8.84 3.75 -4.82
C HIS A 188 -7.79 2.65 -4.96
N VAL A 189 -7.01 2.40 -3.92
CA VAL A 189 -6.03 1.31 -3.87
C VAL A 189 -6.70 -0.05 -4.10
N THR A 190 -7.81 -0.32 -3.40
CA THR A 190 -8.58 -1.55 -3.57
C THR A 190 -9.07 -1.74 -5.01
N SER A 191 -9.53 -0.66 -5.64
CA SER A 191 -10.07 -0.71 -7.00
C SER A 191 -9.04 -1.10 -8.06
N THR A 192 -7.78 -0.76 -7.87
CA THR A 192 -6.69 -1.17 -8.76
C THR A 192 -6.49 -2.69 -8.71
N ILE A 193 -6.67 -3.30 -7.54
CA ILE A 193 -6.50 -4.75 -7.38
C ILE A 193 -7.67 -5.52 -7.99
N ILE A 194 -8.91 -5.21 -7.59
CA ILE A 194 -10.08 -6.04 -7.93
C ILE A 194 -10.97 -5.46 -9.02
N GLY A 195 -10.64 -4.27 -9.54
CA GLY A 195 -11.53 -3.57 -10.45
C GLY A 195 -12.70 -2.89 -9.74
N PHE A 196 -13.57 -2.24 -10.50
CA PHE A 196 -14.72 -1.53 -9.95
C PHE A 196 -15.83 -1.30 -10.96
N LYS A 197 -17.04 -1.06 -10.46
CA LYS A 197 -18.19 -0.69 -11.27
C LYS A 197 -18.22 0.82 -11.52
N VAL A 198 -18.51 1.21 -12.76
CA VAL A 198 -18.74 2.60 -13.14
C VAL A 198 -20.24 2.77 -13.40
N TYR A 199 -20.94 3.49 -12.52
CA TYR A 199 -22.39 3.79 -12.61
C TYR A 199 -23.28 2.57 -12.89
N ASN A 200 -22.87 1.36 -12.52
CA ASN A 200 -23.53 0.11 -12.88
C ASN A 200 -23.66 -0.16 -14.42
N PHE A 201 -22.98 0.60 -15.26
CA PHE A 201 -22.97 0.41 -16.72
C PHE A 201 -21.72 -0.31 -17.20
N TYR A 202 -20.60 -0.06 -16.57
CA TYR A 202 -19.30 -0.62 -16.96
C TYR A 202 -18.62 -1.25 -15.76
N VAL A 203 -17.77 -2.21 -16.05
CA VAL A 203 -16.81 -2.76 -15.08
C VAL A 203 -15.42 -2.42 -15.61
N VAL A 204 -14.62 -1.79 -14.79
CA VAL A 204 -13.18 -1.64 -15.01
C VAL A 204 -12.50 -2.83 -14.35
N ASP A 205 -11.73 -3.58 -15.12
CA ASP A 205 -11.00 -4.71 -14.58
C ASP A 205 -9.93 -4.27 -13.60
N GLY A 206 -9.69 -5.12 -12.61
CA GLY A 206 -8.53 -5.01 -11.73
C GLY A 206 -7.38 -5.89 -12.21
N VAL A 207 -6.23 -5.75 -11.56
CA VAL A 207 -5.07 -6.62 -11.82
C VAL A 207 -5.38 -8.08 -11.46
N ALA A 208 -6.10 -8.30 -10.37
CA ALA A 208 -6.47 -9.61 -9.85
C ALA A 208 -7.91 -9.61 -9.33
N PRO A 209 -8.92 -9.62 -10.23
CA PRO A 209 -10.32 -9.45 -9.86
C PRO A 209 -10.90 -10.62 -9.05
N GLY A 210 -10.19 -11.76 -9.00
CA GLY A 210 -10.57 -12.95 -8.25
C GLY A 210 -10.15 -12.94 -6.78
N VAL A 211 -9.25 -12.06 -6.36
CA VAL A 211 -8.80 -12.00 -4.96
C VAL A 211 -9.91 -11.56 -4.00
N ARG A 212 -9.73 -11.87 -2.72
CA ARG A 212 -10.54 -11.30 -1.64
C ARG A 212 -9.73 -10.26 -0.87
N ILE A 213 -10.27 -9.06 -0.75
CA ILE A 213 -9.65 -7.96 -0.02
C ILE A 213 -10.00 -8.03 1.46
N ILE A 214 -8.99 -7.98 2.32
CA ILE A 214 -9.15 -7.77 3.76
C ILE A 214 -8.92 -6.28 4.03
N PRO A 215 -9.95 -5.48 4.31
CA PRO A 215 -9.78 -4.06 4.60
C PRO A 215 -9.27 -3.86 6.02
N VAL A 216 -8.08 -3.26 6.16
CA VAL A 216 -7.45 -2.99 7.45
C VAL A 216 -7.18 -1.50 7.57
N LYS A 217 -8.00 -0.82 8.36
CA LYS A 217 -7.83 0.61 8.58
C LYS A 217 -6.74 0.88 9.62
N VAL A 218 -5.60 1.38 9.16
CA VAL A 218 -4.46 1.79 9.97
C VAL A 218 -4.20 3.31 9.88
N LEU A 219 -4.83 3.95 8.90
CA LEU A 219 -4.78 5.40 8.70
C LEU A 219 -6.13 6.03 9.01
N SER A 220 -6.10 7.25 9.53
CA SER A 220 -7.29 8.04 9.80
C SER A 220 -7.97 8.52 8.52
N ASN A 221 -9.15 9.08 8.65
CA ASN A 221 -9.86 9.75 7.55
C ASN A 221 -9.14 11.01 7.03
N ALA A 222 -8.10 11.48 7.72
CA ALA A 222 -7.24 12.56 7.26
C ALA A 222 -6.03 12.04 6.43
N GLY A 223 -5.94 10.72 6.16
CA GLY A 223 -4.90 10.12 5.33
C GLY A 223 -3.57 9.89 6.04
N TRP A 224 -3.53 9.93 7.38
CA TRP A 224 -2.30 9.69 8.14
C TRP A 224 -2.57 8.89 9.43
N GLY A 225 -1.52 8.27 9.95
CA GLY A 225 -1.55 7.46 11.17
C GLY A 225 -0.18 7.35 11.82
N PHE A 226 -0.03 6.38 12.71
CA PHE A 226 1.25 6.05 13.36
C PHE A 226 1.74 4.68 12.91
N SER A 227 3.05 4.51 12.77
CA SER A 227 3.72 3.23 12.54
C SER A 227 3.28 2.14 13.54
N THR A 228 2.95 2.52 14.77
CA THR A 228 2.37 1.63 15.79
C THR A 228 1.02 1.02 15.35
N ASP A 229 0.15 1.80 14.72
CA ASP A 229 -1.14 1.33 14.23
C ASP A 229 -0.94 0.47 12.96
N VAL A 230 0.04 0.80 12.11
CA VAL A 230 0.47 -0.03 10.97
C VAL A 230 1.02 -1.37 11.46
N ALA A 231 1.94 -1.38 12.42
CA ALA A 231 2.47 -2.60 13.02
C ALA A 231 1.37 -3.49 13.62
N ALA A 232 0.34 -2.88 14.23
CA ALA A 232 -0.81 -3.63 14.75
C ALA A 232 -1.62 -4.30 13.62
N GLY A 233 -1.81 -3.62 12.49
CA GLY A 233 -2.43 -4.17 11.29
C GLY A 233 -1.63 -5.33 10.70
N ILE A 234 -0.31 -5.19 10.56
CA ILE A 234 0.60 -6.25 10.09
C ILE A 234 0.51 -7.48 11.01
N MET A 235 0.62 -7.28 12.31
CA MET A 235 0.53 -8.37 13.31
C MET A 235 -0.82 -9.07 13.28
N TYR A 236 -1.90 -8.31 13.06
CA TYR A 236 -3.24 -8.88 12.93
C TYR A 236 -3.31 -9.85 11.75
N ILE A 237 -2.84 -9.46 10.58
CA ILE A 237 -2.85 -10.29 9.37
C ILE A 237 -1.92 -11.51 9.54
N ALA A 238 -0.71 -11.31 10.06
CA ALA A 238 0.24 -12.39 10.29
C ALA A 238 -0.32 -13.46 11.25
N ASN A 239 -0.99 -13.03 12.33
CA ASN A 239 -1.60 -13.95 13.29
C ASN A 239 -2.88 -14.60 12.75
N LEU A 240 -3.65 -13.92 11.90
CA LEU A 240 -4.79 -14.48 11.21
C LEU A 240 -4.34 -15.63 10.29
N TYR A 241 -3.33 -15.38 9.44
CA TYR A 241 -2.75 -16.38 8.56
C TYR A 241 -2.18 -17.59 9.33
N LYS A 242 -1.40 -17.32 10.39
CA LYS A 242 -0.83 -18.37 11.24
C LYS A 242 -1.89 -19.25 11.88
N ALA A 243 -2.94 -18.66 12.43
CA ALA A 243 -4.03 -19.40 13.08
C ALA A 243 -4.75 -20.31 12.09
N GLU A 244 -4.93 -19.86 10.85
CA GLU A 244 -5.49 -20.66 9.77
C GLU A 244 -4.57 -21.84 9.39
N LYS A 245 -3.28 -21.57 9.21
CA LYS A 245 -2.27 -22.59 8.91
C LYS A 245 -2.19 -23.64 10.02
N GLU A 246 -2.13 -23.24 11.28
CA GLU A 246 -2.08 -24.16 12.43
C GLU A 246 -3.36 -25.00 12.60
N SER A 247 -4.53 -24.45 12.23
CA SER A 247 -5.80 -25.17 12.35
C SER A 247 -5.96 -26.33 11.36
N ARG A 248 -5.17 -26.38 10.31
CA ARG A 248 -5.34 -27.26 9.15
C ARG A 248 -4.17 -28.16 8.83
N GLY A 249 -2.99 -27.90 9.39
CA GLY A 249 -1.75 -28.45 8.89
C GLY A 249 -1.38 -27.86 7.52
N ASP A 250 -0.56 -28.56 6.74
CA ASP A 250 -0.05 -28.08 5.45
C ASP A 250 -1.03 -28.28 4.27
N VAL A 251 -2.31 -28.49 4.54
CA VAL A 251 -3.33 -28.66 3.49
C VAL A 251 -3.90 -27.30 3.10
N LEU A 252 -3.90 -27.00 1.80
CA LEU A 252 -4.53 -25.80 1.27
C LEU A 252 -6.01 -25.71 1.68
N PRO A 253 -6.47 -24.54 2.12
CA PRO A 253 -7.82 -24.35 2.58
C PRO A 253 -8.85 -24.41 1.45
N PRO A 254 -10.09 -24.82 1.75
CA PRO A 254 -11.19 -24.58 0.84
C PRO A 254 -11.41 -23.07 0.64
N PRO A 255 -12.05 -22.65 -0.47
CA PRO A 255 -12.37 -21.25 -0.71
C PRO A 255 -13.04 -20.60 0.51
N GLY A 256 -12.58 -19.42 0.88
CA GLY A 256 -13.10 -18.65 2.01
C GLY A 256 -12.23 -18.63 3.26
N VAL A 257 -11.02 -19.16 3.17
CA VAL A 257 -10.05 -19.16 4.27
C VAL A 257 -8.79 -18.41 3.86
N VAL A 258 -8.22 -17.67 4.79
CA VAL A 258 -7.10 -16.73 4.54
C VAL A 258 -5.81 -17.50 4.30
N ASN A 259 -5.54 -17.84 3.04
CA ASN A 259 -4.28 -18.46 2.64
C ASN A 259 -4.19 -18.58 1.10
N PRO A 260 -3.17 -18.07 0.41
CA PRO A 260 -2.13 -17.17 0.95
C PRO A 260 -2.61 -15.75 1.15
N VAL A 261 -1.81 -14.91 1.79
CA VAL A 261 -2.13 -13.52 2.03
C VAL A 261 -0.97 -12.59 1.70
N ILE A 262 -1.29 -11.48 1.04
CA ILE A 262 -0.39 -10.38 0.72
C ILE A 262 -0.81 -9.17 1.55
N ILE A 263 0.13 -8.53 2.23
CA ILE A 263 -0.05 -7.21 2.83
C ILE A 263 0.35 -6.16 1.80
N SER A 264 -0.59 -5.31 1.41
CA SER A 264 -0.39 -4.19 0.51
C SER A 264 -0.46 -2.87 1.29
N MET A 265 0.65 -2.11 1.28
CA MET A 265 0.80 -0.86 2.03
C MET A 265 1.11 0.31 1.12
N SER A 266 0.06 1.04 0.73
CA SER A 266 0.17 2.28 -0.04
C SER A 266 0.39 3.49 0.88
N LEU A 267 1.37 3.39 1.76
CA LEU A 267 1.67 4.35 2.83
C LEU A 267 3.16 4.32 3.18
N GLY A 268 3.61 5.28 3.97
CA GLY A 268 4.94 5.26 4.55
C GLY A 268 5.31 6.53 5.29
N GLY A 269 6.49 6.49 5.90
CA GLY A 269 7.07 7.57 6.67
C GLY A 269 8.58 7.71 6.47
N PRO A 270 9.20 8.73 7.08
CA PRO A 270 10.62 9.03 6.87
C PRO A 270 11.59 8.04 7.53
N GLU A 271 11.12 7.24 8.49
CA GLU A 271 11.95 6.34 9.27
C GLU A 271 11.23 5.02 9.55
N LEU A 272 11.97 3.91 9.56
CA LEU A 272 11.45 2.60 9.98
C LEU A 272 11.38 2.51 11.50
N SER A 273 10.19 2.36 12.03
CA SER A 273 10.04 2.18 13.48
C SER A 273 10.47 0.76 13.91
N PRO A 274 11.00 0.59 15.13
CA PRO A 274 11.43 -0.73 15.61
C PRO A 274 10.28 -1.75 15.66
N LEU A 275 9.07 -1.29 15.97
CA LEU A 275 7.91 -2.16 16.10
C LEU A 275 7.38 -2.57 14.73
N GLU A 276 7.33 -1.64 13.79
CA GLU A 276 6.95 -1.90 12.40
C GLU A 276 7.92 -2.90 11.74
N LYS A 277 9.23 -2.65 11.90
CA LYS A 277 10.26 -3.60 11.45
C LYS A 277 10.02 -5.02 11.99
N ALA A 278 9.85 -5.15 13.31
CA ALA A 278 9.65 -6.46 13.94
C ALA A 278 8.35 -7.14 13.49
N ALA A 279 7.30 -6.36 13.22
CA ALA A 279 6.04 -6.87 12.70
C ALA A 279 6.17 -7.39 11.26
N ILE A 280 6.92 -6.67 10.40
CA ILE A 280 7.22 -7.10 9.03
C ILE A 280 8.04 -8.39 9.04
N ASP A 281 9.14 -8.42 9.80
CA ASP A 281 9.99 -9.61 9.92
C ASP A 281 9.17 -10.83 10.39
N TYR A 282 8.28 -10.62 11.36
CA TYR A 282 7.38 -11.66 11.83
C TYR A 282 6.41 -12.12 10.73
N ALA A 283 5.74 -11.20 10.03
CA ALA A 283 4.79 -11.54 8.97
C ALA A 283 5.45 -12.36 7.86
N ILE A 284 6.61 -11.93 7.36
CA ILE A 284 7.39 -12.66 6.36
C ILE A 284 7.80 -14.05 6.87
N SER A 285 8.24 -14.15 8.14
CA SER A 285 8.60 -15.44 8.74
C SER A 285 7.43 -16.43 8.85
N GLN A 286 6.19 -15.93 8.87
CA GLN A 286 4.99 -16.79 8.84
C GLN A 286 4.59 -17.20 7.41
N GLY A 287 5.17 -16.60 6.36
CA GLY A 287 4.83 -16.82 4.97
C GLY A 287 3.84 -15.81 4.39
N VAL A 288 3.66 -14.68 5.06
CA VAL A 288 2.87 -13.54 4.55
C VAL A 288 3.77 -12.69 3.65
N PHE A 289 3.26 -12.31 2.48
CA PHE A 289 3.96 -11.43 1.55
C PHE A 289 3.72 -9.97 1.91
N VAL A 290 4.75 -9.13 1.71
CA VAL A 290 4.70 -7.71 2.07
C VAL A 290 5.15 -6.85 0.90
N VAL A 291 4.26 -5.97 0.44
CA VAL A 291 4.49 -5.03 -0.66
C VAL A 291 4.20 -3.62 -0.16
N ALA A 292 5.07 -2.66 -0.44
CA ALA A 292 4.88 -1.28 0.01
C ALA A 292 5.34 -0.23 -1.02
N ALA A 293 4.72 0.93 -0.92
CA ALA A 293 5.05 2.09 -1.73
C ALA A 293 6.45 2.64 -1.42
N ALA A 294 7.21 3.00 -2.45
CA ALA A 294 8.51 3.64 -2.30
C ALA A 294 8.42 5.08 -1.74
N GLY A 295 7.24 5.69 -1.81
CA GLY A 295 6.98 7.07 -1.37
C GLY A 295 7.02 8.09 -2.50
N ASN A 296 6.56 9.32 -2.19
CA ASN A 296 6.46 10.43 -3.16
C ASN A 296 7.43 11.58 -2.83
N TYR A 297 8.64 11.26 -2.39
CA TYR A 297 9.64 12.25 -1.98
C TYR A 297 10.64 12.62 -3.08
N GLY A 298 10.51 12.03 -4.28
CA GLY A 298 11.41 12.28 -5.41
C GLY A 298 12.86 11.95 -5.04
N GLU A 299 13.76 12.90 -5.25
CA GLU A 299 15.21 12.76 -5.00
C GLU A 299 15.61 12.65 -3.52
N LYS A 300 14.66 12.77 -2.58
CA LYS A 300 14.97 12.78 -1.15
C LYS A 300 15.14 11.38 -0.55
N GLY A 301 14.91 10.33 -1.32
CA GLY A 301 14.98 8.96 -0.88
C GLY A 301 13.62 8.31 -0.71
N MET A 302 13.64 7.00 -0.46
CA MET A 302 12.44 6.19 -0.29
C MET A 302 11.87 6.32 1.12
N ALA A 303 10.56 6.12 1.21
CA ALA A 303 9.83 6.02 2.48
C ALA A 303 9.92 4.60 3.06
N TYR A 304 9.79 4.49 4.36
CA TYR A 304 9.60 3.22 5.06
C TYR A 304 8.10 2.95 5.28
N PRO A 305 7.64 1.68 5.16
CA PRO A 305 8.46 0.48 5.10
C PRO A 305 9.01 0.10 3.72
N GLY A 306 8.65 0.76 2.63
CA GLY A 306 9.12 0.42 1.29
C GLY A 306 10.66 0.41 1.14
N ALA A 307 11.38 1.27 1.87
CA ALA A 307 12.85 1.28 1.87
C ALA A 307 13.50 0.19 2.75
N TYR A 308 12.71 -0.69 3.37
CA TYR A 308 13.22 -1.80 4.17
C TYR A 308 13.41 -3.03 3.28
N GLU A 309 14.65 -3.46 3.08
CA GLU A 309 15.09 -4.45 2.10
C GLU A 309 14.22 -5.73 2.01
N PRO A 310 13.67 -6.34 3.06
CA PRO A 310 12.80 -7.49 2.90
C PRO A 310 11.39 -7.19 2.35
N VAL A 311 11.04 -5.93 2.12
CA VAL A 311 9.72 -5.50 1.63
C VAL A 311 9.82 -5.23 0.13
N ILE A 312 8.95 -5.83 -0.66
CA ILE A 312 8.88 -5.52 -2.09
C ILE A 312 8.44 -4.06 -2.27
N SER A 313 9.36 -3.23 -2.74
CA SER A 313 9.19 -1.80 -2.89
C SER A 313 8.71 -1.41 -4.28
N VAL A 314 7.80 -0.44 -4.37
CA VAL A 314 7.16 -0.09 -5.63
C VAL A 314 7.26 1.40 -5.93
N GLY A 315 7.95 1.73 -7.01
CA GLY A 315 7.99 3.06 -7.60
C GLY A 315 6.89 3.29 -8.64
N ALA A 316 6.63 4.54 -8.97
CA ALA A 316 5.56 4.95 -9.87
C ALA A 316 6.05 5.31 -11.27
N ALA A 317 5.50 4.64 -12.27
CA ALA A 317 5.71 4.94 -13.69
C ALA A 317 4.41 5.38 -14.36
N GLY A 318 4.55 6.03 -15.52
CA GLY A 318 3.45 6.38 -16.41
C GLY A 318 3.75 6.02 -17.85
N TRP A 319 2.75 6.11 -18.69
CA TRP A 319 2.85 5.94 -20.13
C TRP A 319 2.85 7.29 -20.83
N VAL A 320 3.80 7.52 -21.75
CA VAL A 320 3.87 8.82 -22.48
C VAL A 320 2.60 9.11 -23.29
N GLY A 321 1.84 8.08 -23.64
CA GLY A 321 0.58 8.17 -24.37
C GLY A 321 -0.67 8.24 -23.49
N GLU A 322 -0.58 8.26 -22.19
CA GLU A 322 -1.74 8.20 -21.28
C GLU A 322 -2.78 9.33 -21.47
N TRP A 323 -2.37 10.44 -22.08
CA TRP A 323 -3.22 11.57 -22.42
C TRP A 323 -3.40 11.75 -23.94
N SER A 324 -2.97 10.80 -24.77
CA SER A 324 -3.08 10.88 -26.22
C SER A 324 -4.50 10.56 -26.68
N GLY A 325 -5.23 11.58 -27.11
CA GLY A 325 -6.57 11.42 -27.68
C GLY A 325 -7.70 11.36 -26.66
N ALA A 326 -8.93 11.46 -27.16
CA ALA A 326 -10.15 11.51 -26.34
C ALA A 326 -10.55 10.11 -25.83
N GLY A 327 -9.65 9.31 -25.32
CA GLY A 327 -10.02 7.95 -24.96
C GLY A 327 -8.94 7.13 -24.29
N TRP A 328 -7.85 7.73 -23.90
CA TRP A 328 -6.71 7.05 -23.28
C TRP A 328 -7.10 6.17 -22.09
N TRP A 329 -8.10 6.55 -21.37
CA TRP A 329 -8.59 5.87 -20.21
C TRP A 329 -9.63 4.78 -20.49
N ARG A 330 -10.08 4.68 -21.75
CA ARG A 330 -11.03 3.65 -22.17
C ARG A 330 -10.38 2.36 -22.55
N TYR A 331 -9.13 2.38 -23.03
CA TYR A 331 -8.67 1.24 -23.78
C TYR A 331 -7.16 1.08 -23.85
N SER A 332 -6.80 -0.15 -24.06
CA SER A 332 -5.49 -0.64 -24.37
C SER A 332 -5.03 -0.16 -25.74
N ASP A 333 -4.16 0.82 -25.75
CA ASP A 333 -3.42 1.25 -26.94
C ASP A 333 -1.93 1.41 -26.59
N VAL A 334 -1.49 0.80 -25.48
CA VAL A 334 -0.09 0.79 -25.10
C VAL A 334 0.68 -0.09 -26.06
N PRO A 335 1.72 0.43 -26.75
CA PRO A 335 2.48 -0.38 -27.70
C PRO A 335 3.15 -1.59 -27.01
N GLU A 336 3.19 -2.73 -27.72
CA GLU A 336 3.94 -3.91 -27.23
C GLU A 336 5.43 -3.60 -27.02
N ASP A 337 6.03 -2.76 -27.88
CA ASP A 337 7.38 -2.23 -27.65
C ASP A 337 7.31 -0.99 -26.76
N LEU A 338 7.67 -1.17 -25.50
CA LEU A 338 7.68 -0.12 -24.49
C LEU A 338 8.91 0.81 -24.58
N SER A 339 9.78 0.66 -25.58
CA SER A 339 10.96 1.51 -25.74
C SER A 339 10.56 2.98 -25.88
N GLY A 340 10.99 3.81 -24.93
CA GLY A 340 10.62 5.24 -24.89
C GLY A 340 9.14 5.52 -24.56
N GLN A 341 8.35 4.51 -24.22
CA GLN A 341 6.93 4.67 -23.88
C GLN A 341 6.70 4.84 -22.37
N VAL A 342 7.65 4.41 -21.55
CA VAL A 342 7.56 4.47 -20.08
C VAL A 342 8.31 5.68 -19.58
N TYR A 343 7.74 6.39 -18.62
CA TYR A 343 8.43 7.42 -17.86
C TYR A 343 8.30 7.17 -16.35
N VAL A 344 9.29 7.63 -15.59
CA VAL A 344 9.20 7.64 -14.12
C VAL A 344 8.62 8.97 -13.69
N THR A 345 7.61 8.94 -12.85
CA THR A 345 6.99 10.17 -12.34
C THR A 345 7.97 10.98 -11.49
N ASP A 346 7.86 12.29 -11.47
CA ASP A 346 8.78 13.17 -10.77
C ASP A 346 8.69 13.03 -9.24
N TYR A 347 7.54 12.69 -8.73
CA TYR A 347 7.31 12.43 -7.29
C TYR A 347 7.80 11.05 -6.83
N SER A 348 7.82 10.02 -7.68
CA SER A 348 8.27 8.68 -7.26
C SER A 348 9.61 8.76 -6.53
N SER A 349 9.72 8.20 -5.35
CA SER A 349 10.96 8.23 -4.59
C SER A 349 12.08 7.45 -5.28
N ARG A 350 13.29 8.01 -5.21
CA ARG A 350 14.52 7.40 -5.74
C ARG A 350 15.27 6.71 -4.63
N ALA A 351 15.86 5.56 -4.92
CA ALA A 351 16.77 4.93 -3.97
C ALA A 351 18.00 5.82 -3.73
N VAL A 352 18.29 6.12 -2.47
CA VAL A 352 19.53 6.78 -2.04
C VAL A 352 20.45 5.76 -1.38
N ASP A 353 21.66 6.18 -0.95
CA ASP A 353 22.66 5.30 -0.36
C ASP A 353 22.07 4.38 0.72
N GLY A 354 22.17 3.07 0.50
CA GLY A 354 21.68 2.03 1.40
C GLY A 354 20.19 1.68 1.25
N GLN A 355 19.51 2.24 0.25
CA GLN A 355 18.15 1.86 -0.14
C GLN A 355 18.19 1.09 -1.47
N ASP A 356 17.23 0.20 -1.64
CA ASP A 356 16.97 -0.52 -2.88
C ASP A 356 15.53 -0.31 -3.31
N LEU A 357 15.33 -0.06 -4.61
CA LEU A 357 14.02 0.03 -5.23
C LEU A 357 13.86 -1.17 -6.15
N ASP A 358 12.92 -2.06 -5.85
CA ASP A 358 12.80 -3.31 -6.57
C ASP A 358 12.20 -3.11 -7.95
N VAL A 359 10.97 -2.58 -8.02
CA VAL A 359 10.27 -2.46 -9.30
C VAL A 359 9.47 -1.17 -9.43
N LEU A 360 9.11 -0.86 -10.68
CA LEU A 360 8.12 0.14 -11.03
C LEU A 360 6.80 -0.52 -11.42
N ALA A 361 5.70 0.18 -11.16
CA ALA A 361 4.38 -0.17 -11.67
C ALA A 361 3.62 1.10 -12.09
N PRO A 362 2.50 0.99 -12.85
CA PRO A 362 1.69 2.14 -13.20
C PRO A 362 1.21 2.89 -11.97
N GLY A 363 1.61 4.15 -11.86
CA GLY A 363 1.29 5.01 -10.72
C GLY A 363 0.99 6.45 -11.13
N SER A 364 0.94 6.74 -12.44
CA SER A 364 0.56 8.04 -12.97
C SER A 364 -0.91 8.04 -13.37
N TRP A 365 -1.69 8.96 -12.84
CA TRP A 365 -3.08 9.21 -13.25
C TRP A 365 -3.96 7.95 -13.34
N ILE A 366 -3.89 7.08 -12.35
CA ILE A 366 -4.72 5.88 -12.26
C ILE A 366 -6.14 6.25 -11.84
N ALA A 367 -7.14 5.76 -12.55
CA ALA A 367 -8.53 6.01 -12.19
C ALA A 367 -9.07 4.97 -11.22
N GLY A 368 -9.88 5.44 -10.30
CA GLY A 368 -10.58 4.60 -9.33
C GLY A 368 -11.70 5.37 -8.63
N PRO A 369 -12.56 4.68 -7.87
CA PRO A 369 -13.54 5.33 -7.03
C PRO A 369 -12.86 6.06 -5.86
N TYR A 370 -13.42 7.22 -5.51
CA TYR A 370 -12.93 8.04 -4.42
C TYR A 370 -14.10 8.72 -3.72
N THR A 371 -14.07 8.89 -2.42
CA THR A 371 -15.20 9.43 -1.68
C THR A 371 -15.38 10.94 -1.90
N PRO A 372 -16.61 11.43 -2.09
CA PRO A 372 -16.88 12.87 -2.14
C PRO A 372 -16.80 13.53 -0.75
N TYR A 373 -16.71 12.74 0.31
CA TYR A 373 -16.75 13.20 1.69
C TYR A 373 -15.37 13.38 2.30
N GLY A 374 -14.32 13.09 1.55
CA GLY A 374 -12.96 13.27 2.00
C GLY A 374 -12.68 14.70 2.43
N ALA A 375 -12.20 14.86 3.66
CA ALA A 375 -11.90 16.17 4.22
C ALA A 375 -10.70 16.85 3.52
N ALA A 376 -9.92 16.08 2.78
CA ALA A 376 -8.69 16.58 2.22
C ALA A 376 -8.87 17.19 0.83
N HIS A 377 -9.55 16.54 -0.09
CA HIS A 377 -9.45 16.94 -1.48
C HIS A 377 -10.64 16.45 -2.31
N PRO A 378 -11.69 17.27 -2.44
CA PRO A 378 -12.71 16.95 -3.40
C PRO A 378 -12.09 17.09 -4.78
N PRO A 379 -12.13 16.10 -5.60
CA PRO A 379 -11.68 16.16 -6.95
C PRO A 379 -12.58 17.11 -7.72
N TYR A 380 -11.94 18.05 -8.28
CA TYR A 380 -12.59 19.18 -8.92
C TYR A 380 -13.34 18.81 -10.19
N TRP A 381 -12.98 17.72 -10.83
CA TRP A 381 -13.56 17.28 -12.08
C TRP A 381 -14.85 16.48 -11.92
N ALA A 382 -15.10 15.85 -10.77
CA ALA A 382 -16.39 15.25 -10.45
C ALA A 382 -17.44 16.28 -10.00
N LYS A 383 -17.15 17.56 -10.10
CA LYS A 383 -18.05 18.62 -9.73
C LYS A 383 -19.31 18.57 -10.61
N GLY A 384 -20.41 18.12 -10.00
CA GLY A 384 -21.70 18.00 -10.67
C GLY A 384 -21.98 16.61 -11.27
N VAL A 385 -21.07 15.66 -11.14
CA VAL A 385 -21.29 14.26 -11.49
C VAL A 385 -21.57 13.51 -10.18
N PRO A 386 -22.69 12.84 -10.06
CA PRO A 386 -22.98 12.00 -8.88
C PRO A 386 -22.22 10.67 -8.96
N GLY A 387 -20.98 10.71 -9.15
CA GLY A 387 -20.08 9.60 -9.19
C GLY A 387 -18.74 10.08 -8.72
N GLN A 388 -17.93 9.19 -8.42
CA GLN A 388 -16.82 9.45 -7.56
C GLN A 388 -15.65 8.64 -8.07
N TYR A 389 -15.30 8.95 -9.32
CA TYR A 389 -14.19 8.33 -10.00
C TYR A 389 -13.14 9.39 -10.25
N TYR A 390 -11.91 9.05 -9.90
CA TYR A 390 -10.84 10.00 -9.87
C TYR A 390 -9.57 9.43 -10.45
N PHE A 391 -8.79 10.29 -11.07
CA PHE A 391 -7.42 9.96 -11.40
C PHE A 391 -6.54 10.36 -10.22
N LEU A 392 -5.77 9.43 -9.70
CA LEU A 392 -4.75 9.71 -8.71
C LEU A 392 -3.38 9.29 -9.25
N GLY A 393 -2.36 10.04 -8.88
CA GLY A 393 -0.96 9.69 -9.10
C GLY A 393 -0.29 9.42 -7.77
N GLY A 394 0.67 8.52 -7.76
CA GLY A 394 1.45 8.19 -6.57
C GLY A 394 2.00 6.77 -6.61
N THR A 395 3.02 6.53 -5.81
CA THR A 395 3.48 5.16 -5.53
C THR A 395 2.42 4.33 -4.83
N SER A 396 1.44 5.00 -4.19
CA SER A 396 0.23 4.38 -3.65
C SER A 396 -0.64 3.71 -4.71
N MET A 397 -0.67 4.22 -5.94
CA MET A 397 -1.42 3.64 -7.06
C MET A 397 -0.60 2.56 -7.76
N ALA A 398 0.73 2.63 -7.69
CA ALA A 398 1.64 1.63 -8.23
C ALA A 398 1.64 0.33 -7.39
N THR A 399 1.68 0.45 -6.08
CA THR A 399 1.75 -0.67 -5.11
C THR A 399 0.66 -1.74 -5.32
N PRO A 400 -0.63 -1.40 -5.49
CA PRO A 400 -1.68 -2.39 -5.71
C PRO A 400 -1.54 -3.16 -7.01
N HIS A 401 -0.87 -2.61 -8.05
CA HIS A 401 -0.55 -3.37 -9.26
C HIS A 401 0.40 -4.53 -8.95
N VAL A 402 1.46 -4.27 -8.19
CA VAL A 402 2.41 -5.32 -7.77
C VAL A 402 1.74 -6.35 -6.87
N SER A 403 0.92 -5.90 -5.92
CA SER A 403 0.16 -6.81 -5.05
C SER A 403 -0.80 -7.70 -5.85
N GLY A 404 -1.43 -7.15 -6.89
CA GLY A 404 -2.27 -7.91 -7.80
C GLY A 404 -1.49 -8.92 -8.65
N VAL A 405 -0.36 -8.52 -9.24
CA VAL A 405 0.50 -9.43 -10.02
C VAL A 405 1.02 -10.57 -9.13
N LEU A 406 1.44 -10.27 -7.91
CA LEU A 406 1.84 -11.30 -6.95
C LEU A 406 0.69 -12.26 -6.62
N ALA A 407 -0.55 -11.77 -6.56
CA ALA A 407 -1.71 -12.64 -6.35
C ALA A 407 -1.97 -13.59 -7.54
N LEU A 408 -1.71 -13.13 -8.79
CA LEU A 408 -1.77 -14.00 -9.98
C LEU A 408 -0.70 -15.09 -9.93
N LEU A 409 0.52 -14.75 -9.51
CA LEU A 409 1.61 -15.72 -9.33
C LEU A 409 1.28 -16.75 -8.25
N LEU A 410 0.73 -16.32 -7.12
CA LEU A 410 0.32 -17.22 -6.04
C LEU A 410 -0.84 -18.14 -6.45
N GLN A 411 -1.79 -17.65 -7.25
CA GLN A 411 -2.84 -18.52 -7.79
C GLN A 411 -2.23 -19.63 -8.67
N LEU A 412 -1.23 -19.30 -9.47
CA LEU A 412 -0.55 -20.29 -10.30
C LEU A 412 0.26 -21.29 -9.45
N ASP A 413 1.02 -20.79 -8.49
CA ASP A 413 1.84 -21.56 -7.56
C ASP A 413 1.01 -22.56 -6.77
N MET A 414 -0.21 -22.20 -6.38
CA MET A 414 -1.13 -23.09 -5.67
C MET A 414 -1.77 -24.17 -6.55
N SER A 415 -1.50 -24.24 -7.82
CA SER A 415 -2.21 -25.14 -8.74
C SER A 415 -1.97 -26.63 -8.46
N ASP A 416 -0.86 -26.97 -7.85
CA ASP A 416 -0.52 -28.34 -7.41
C ASP A 416 -0.98 -28.66 -5.98
N GLY A 417 -1.49 -27.68 -5.23
CA GLY A 417 -2.01 -27.82 -3.87
C GLY A 417 -1.02 -27.42 -2.76
N GLU A 418 0.16 -26.92 -3.11
CA GLU A 418 1.19 -26.41 -2.19
C GLU A 418 1.47 -24.93 -2.45
N ILE A 419 2.24 -24.27 -1.60
CA ILE A 419 2.73 -22.91 -1.79
C ILE A 419 4.23 -22.96 -1.62
N ASP A 420 4.94 -22.87 -2.73
CA ASP A 420 6.40 -22.89 -2.79
C ASP A 420 6.98 -21.47 -2.82
N LEU A 421 6.21 -20.50 -3.30
CA LEU A 421 6.61 -19.10 -3.29
C LEU A 421 6.80 -18.58 -1.85
N ASN A 422 7.85 -17.79 -1.69
CA ASN A 422 8.12 -17.02 -0.50
C ASN A 422 8.48 -15.58 -0.89
N GLN A 423 8.66 -14.71 0.08
CA GLN A 423 8.92 -13.28 -0.15
C GLN A 423 10.12 -13.05 -1.10
N ILE A 424 11.25 -13.71 -0.86
CA ILE A 424 12.48 -13.54 -1.65
C ILE A 424 12.28 -14.01 -3.09
N LEU A 425 11.66 -15.17 -3.29
CA LEU A 425 11.42 -15.70 -4.62
C LEU A 425 10.39 -14.87 -5.39
N ALA A 426 9.37 -14.36 -4.70
CA ALA A 426 8.40 -13.45 -5.31
C ALA A 426 9.05 -12.16 -5.83
N GLU A 427 9.94 -11.58 -5.04
CA GLU A 427 10.73 -10.41 -5.41
C GLU A 427 11.64 -10.73 -6.62
N GLU A 428 12.41 -11.79 -6.58
CA GLU A 428 13.27 -12.25 -7.69
C GLU A 428 12.46 -12.39 -9.00
N ILE A 429 11.28 -13.01 -8.95
CA ILE A 429 10.43 -13.18 -10.14
C ILE A 429 10.01 -11.83 -10.71
N LEU A 430 9.56 -10.91 -9.86
CA LEU A 430 9.13 -9.57 -10.28
C LEU A 430 10.27 -8.77 -10.89
N GLU A 431 11.46 -8.83 -10.31
CA GLU A 431 12.66 -8.12 -10.77
C GLU A 431 13.20 -8.67 -12.08
N GLU A 432 13.38 -9.99 -12.17
CA GLU A 432 13.97 -10.63 -13.35
C GLU A 432 13.04 -10.59 -14.56
N SER A 433 11.72 -10.58 -14.34
CA SER A 433 10.72 -10.47 -15.41
C SER A 433 10.40 -9.03 -15.82
N ALA A 434 10.87 -8.03 -15.05
CA ALA A 434 10.56 -6.63 -15.31
C ALA A 434 11.14 -6.12 -16.64
N TYR A 435 10.37 -5.28 -17.32
CA TYR A 435 10.83 -4.57 -18.52
C TYR A 435 11.89 -3.54 -18.17
N LYS A 436 13.12 -3.72 -18.66
CA LYS A 436 14.29 -2.91 -18.31
C LYS A 436 14.23 -1.53 -18.98
N ILE A 437 14.19 -0.47 -18.19
CA ILE A 437 14.18 0.91 -18.66
C ILE A 437 15.63 1.39 -18.76
N THR A 438 16.07 1.71 -19.99
CA THR A 438 17.46 2.11 -20.29
C THR A 438 17.58 3.57 -20.75
N TRP A 439 16.51 4.33 -20.68
CA TRP A 439 16.45 5.77 -20.96
C TRP A 439 16.08 6.54 -19.69
N PHE A 440 16.40 7.83 -19.66
CA PHE A 440 16.31 8.63 -18.44
C PHE A 440 15.61 9.97 -18.67
N GLU A 441 14.80 10.05 -19.73
CA GLU A 441 13.95 11.21 -20.01
C GLU A 441 12.79 10.83 -20.92
N ALA A 442 11.71 11.59 -20.81
CA ALA A 442 10.56 11.50 -21.70
C ALA A 442 9.89 12.87 -21.86
N GLU A 443 9.16 13.04 -22.96
CA GLU A 443 8.21 14.13 -23.12
C GLU A 443 6.80 13.62 -22.84
N VAL A 444 6.14 14.21 -21.85
CA VAL A 444 4.80 13.79 -21.39
C VAL A 444 3.86 15.00 -21.41
N TYR A 445 2.59 14.73 -21.67
CA TYR A 445 1.57 15.76 -21.54
C TYR A 445 1.22 15.94 -20.05
N ASP A 446 1.40 17.16 -19.57
CA ASP A 446 0.99 17.56 -18.22
C ASP A 446 -0.43 18.17 -18.30
N PRO A 447 -1.45 17.46 -17.79
CA PRO A 447 -2.83 17.96 -17.86
C PRO A 447 -3.07 19.18 -16.96
N VAL A 448 -2.23 19.39 -15.94
CA VAL A 448 -2.30 20.57 -15.04
C VAL A 448 -1.89 21.82 -15.80
N GLN A 449 -0.78 21.71 -16.52
CA GLN A 449 -0.21 22.83 -17.27
C GLN A 449 -0.78 22.95 -18.69
N GLY A 450 -1.49 21.91 -19.15
CA GLY A 450 -2.05 21.86 -20.51
C GLY A 450 -0.99 21.86 -21.61
N LYS A 451 0.21 21.31 -21.34
CA LYS A 451 1.33 21.31 -22.28
C LYS A 451 2.21 20.08 -22.14
N ILE A 452 3.02 19.82 -23.14
CA ILE A 452 4.09 18.83 -23.07
C ILE A 452 5.20 19.36 -22.16
N VAL A 453 5.63 18.54 -21.21
CA VAL A 453 6.77 18.79 -20.32
C VAL A 453 7.80 17.68 -20.49
N ARG A 454 9.05 18.00 -20.27
CA ARG A 454 10.14 17.02 -20.23
C ARG A 454 10.33 16.58 -18.79
N VAL A 455 10.22 15.29 -18.54
CA VAL A 455 10.57 14.65 -17.27
C VAL A 455 11.89 13.94 -17.39
N THR A 456 12.69 13.95 -16.33
CA THR A 456 14.01 13.28 -16.29
C THR A 456 14.16 12.51 -14.98
N TRP A 457 14.89 11.42 -15.02
CA TRP A 457 15.18 10.59 -13.85
C TRP A 457 16.58 9.96 -13.95
N GLY A 458 17.06 9.44 -12.84
CA GLY A 458 18.34 8.71 -12.78
C GLY A 458 18.13 7.19 -12.76
N ALA A 459 19.21 6.44 -12.82
CA ALA A 459 19.18 4.98 -12.71
C ALA A 459 18.61 4.51 -11.35
N ASN A 460 18.78 5.31 -10.31
CA ASN A 460 18.24 5.03 -8.97
C ASN A 460 16.72 5.20 -8.84
N ALA A 461 16.04 5.57 -9.93
CA ALA A 461 14.59 5.75 -9.96
C ALA A 461 13.86 4.60 -10.65
N VAL A 462 14.58 3.68 -11.30
CA VAL A 462 13.96 2.65 -12.15
C VAL A 462 13.90 1.27 -11.50
N GLY A 463 14.64 1.06 -10.43
CA GLY A 463 14.75 -0.27 -9.84
C GLY A 463 15.20 -1.30 -10.88
N ASN A 464 14.58 -2.46 -10.85
CA ASN A 464 14.77 -3.48 -11.87
C ASN A 464 13.93 -3.26 -13.14
N GLY A 465 13.05 -2.27 -13.15
CA GLY A 465 12.21 -1.88 -14.29
C GLY A 465 10.72 -1.96 -14.02
N LEU A 466 9.92 -1.85 -15.08
CA LEU A 466 8.47 -1.92 -15.01
C LEU A 466 8.00 -3.38 -14.96
N ILE A 467 7.19 -3.74 -13.97
CA ILE A 467 6.61 -5.09 -13.86
C ILE A 467 5.90 -5.49 -15.15
N GLN A 468 5.98 -6.78 -15.51
CA GLN A 468 5.26 -7.38 -16.63
C GLN A 468 4.62 -8.68 -16.16
N ALA A 469 3.30 -8.68 -16.04
CA ALA A 469 2.58 -9.81 -15.42
C ALA A 469 2.70 -11.10 -16.23
N ASP A 470 2.63 -11.02 -17.56
CA ASP A 470 2.82 -12.16 -18.45
C ASP A 470 4.24 -12.75 -18.35
N LYS A 471 5.25 -11.87 -18.26
CA LYS A 471 6.65 -12.32 -18.13
C LYS A 471 6.94 -12.91 -16.76
N ALA A 472 6.29 -12.39 -15.71
CA ALA A 472 6.40 -12.97 -14.38
C ALA A 472 5.80 -14.38 -14.32
N VAL A 473 4.63 -14.58 -14.96
CA VAL A 473 4.01 -15.90 -15.11
C VAL A 473 4.91 -16.83 -15.95
N GLU A 474 5.42 -16.37 -17.09
CA GLU A 474 6.35 -17.15 -17.92
C GLU A 474 7.63 -17.53 -17.16
N TYR A 475 8.18 -16.60 -16.34
CA TYR A 475 9.36 -16.85 -15.54
C TYR A 475 9.11 -17.94 -14.49
N LEU A 476 7.98 -17.86 -13.77
CA LEU A 476 7.58 -18.89 -12.78
C LEU A 476 7.45 -20.26 -13.46
N ILE A 477 6.68 -20.38 -14.53
CA ILE A 477 6.47 -21.62 -15.28
C ILE A 477 7.80 -22.23 -15.74
N LYS A 478 8.69 -21.42 -16.25
CA LYS A 478 9.95 -21.87 -16.85
C LYS A 478 10.98 -22.32 -15.82
N ASN A 479 11.09 -21.59 -14.71
CA ASN A 479 12.19 -21.78 -13.76
C ASN A 479 11.78 -22.63 -12.55
N PHE A 480 10.48 -22.74 -12.28
CA PHE A 480 9.91 -23.49 -11.15
C PHE A 480 8.77 -24.42 -11.62
N PRO A 481 9.01 -25.31 -12.59
CA PRO A 481 7.94 -26.15 -13.15
C PRO A 481 7.39 -27.16 -12.14
N GLU A 482 8.11 -27.44 -11.06
CA GLU A 482 7.69 -28.34 -9.99
C GLU A 482 6.59 -27.72 -9.11
N SER A 483 6.53 -26.40 -9.02
CA SER A 483 5.50 -25.65 -8.30
C SER A 483 4.17 -25.53 -9.07
N ILE A 484 4.04 -26.16 -10.25
CA ILE A 484 2.88 -25.96 -11.15
C ILE A 484 2.33 -27.31 -11.66
N SER A 485 2.96 -28.41 -11.34
CA SER A 485 2.63 -29.76 -11.83
C SER A 485 1.72 -30.48 -10.86
#